data_a0a575da785003c4d1f24f64b933654e
#
_entry.id   a0a575da785003c4d1f24f64b933654e
#
_cell.length_a   1.000
_cell.length_b   1.000
_cell.length_c   1.000
_cell.angle_alpha   90.00
_cell.angle_beta   90.00
_cell.angle_gamma   90.00
#
_symmetry.space_group_name_H-M   'P 1'
#
loop_
_entity.id
_entity.type
_entity.pdbx_description
1 polymer ?
#
loop_
_entity_poly.entity_id
_entity_poly.type
_entity_poly.pdbx_seq_one_letter_code
_entity_poly.pdbx_strand_id
1 'polypeptide(L)'
;MNTKTKIYRRCAELFRVRCQDDWRRVSAADLLSVQGCGETFVTKLRLWLAHSGLNLRGDNPAAYWLAVEREASTQEIGEIVCPFTVVIDTNEQYPFAFTSIRNRGGDAVRVPTVTRPLYTVGGGDYTIDGMEDLIQLERKGDDLPSSLAQRRDAFEAEIRRLSESCEFAAVIVEHPWSYFLRDEHGYGMSGKAIHRTVTAWQVAYPGVHWWFCESRVHAENVAFRLLDCFWRSKQRELSELVRSAADADPFSSVDFD
;
A
#
# COMPACT_ATOMS: atom_id res chain seq x y z
N MET A 1 13.42 9.26 4.27
CA MET A 1 13.92 7.92 4.69
C MET A 1 12.80 7.25 5.45
N ASN A 2 12.20 6.21 4.88
CA ASN A 2 10.97 5.55 5.32
C ASN A 2 11.07 5.00 6.75
N THR A 3 10.00 5.08 7.53
CA THR A 3 9.90 4.59 8.93
C THR A 3 10.28 3.11 9.05
N LYS A 4 9.94 2.27 8.07
CA LYS A 4 10.29 0.83 8.03
C LYS A 4 11.79 0.60 7.84
N THR A 5 12.44 1.38 6.97
CA THR A 5 13.90 1.37 6.81
C THR A 5 14.59 1.81 8.10
N LYS A 6 14.00 2.75 8.84
CA LYS A 6 14.47 3.17 10.16
C LYS A 6 14.35 2.05 11.19
N ILE A 7 13.20 1.35 11.22
CA ILE A 7 12.98 0.23 12.16
C ILE A 7 13.94 -0.92 11.84
N TYR A 8 14.07 -1.31 10.57
CA TYR A 8 15.01 -2.36 10.17
C TYR A 8 16.46 -2.02 10.56
N ARG A 9 16.94 -0.81 10.23
CA ARG A 9 18.28 -0.36 10.60
C ARG A 9 18.47 -0.33 12.12
N ARG A 10 17.50 0.19 12.85
CA ARG A 10 17.54 0.23 14.32
C ARG A 10 17.64 -1.17 14.92
N CYS A 11 16.86 -2.14 14.43
CA CYS A 11 16.92 -3.52 14.87
C CYS A 11 18.28 -4.14 14.48
N ALA A 12 18.74 -3.94 13.25
CA ALA A 12 20.03 -4.46 12.80
C ALA A 12 21.21 -3.90 13.61
N GLU A 13 21.22 -2.62 13.91
CA GLU A 13 22.23 -1.98 14.77
C GLU A 13 22.17 -2.51 16.22
N LEU A 14 20.95 -2.56 16.79
CA LEU A 14 20.74 -2.98 18.19
C LEU A 14 21.18 -4.42 18.42
N PHE A 15 20.88 -5.31 17.47
CA PHE A 15 21.21 -6.74 17.54
C PHE A 15 22.53 -7.08 16.84
N ARG A 16 23.28 -6.07 16.34
CA ARG A 16 24.56 -6.20 15.63
C ARG A 16 24.48 -7.17 14.45
N VAL A 17 23.39 -7.07 13.70
CA VAL A 17 23.15 -7.85 12.49
C VAL A 17 23.96 -7.20 11.35
N ARG A 18 24.92 -7.95 10.79
CA ARG A 18 25.79 -7.52 9.69
C ARG A 18 25.46 -8.22 8.37
N CYS A 19 24.90 -9.43 8.46
CA CYS A 19 24.45 -10.23 7.32
C CYS A 19 23.13 -10.95 7.65
N GLN A 20 22.52 -11.59 6.66
CA GLN A 20 21.27 -12.32 6.85
C GLN A 20 21.35 -13.43 7.91
N ASP A 21 22.47 -14.14 7.98
CA ASP A 21 22.66 -15.24 8.94
C ASP A 21 22.64 -14.78 10.40
N ASP A 22 23.01 -13.53 10.65
CA ASP A 22 23.02 -12.98 12.01
C ASP A 22 21.62 -12.92 12.65
N TRP A 23 20.57 -12.86 11.83
CA TRP A 23 19.19 -12.89 12.32
C TRP A 23 18.85 -14.19 13.06
N ARG A 24 19.55 -15.28 12.82
CA ARG A 24 19.40 -16.54 13.56
C ARG A 24 19.68 -16.40 15.06
N ARG A 25 20.35 -15.33 15.48
CA ARG A 25 20.64 -15.04 16.90
C ARG A 25 19.54 -14.23 17.56
N VAL A 26 18.63 -13.64 16.78
CA VAL A 26 17.58 -12.73 17.24
C VAL A 26 16.26 -13.47 17.28
N SER A 27 15.53 -13.40 18.38
CA SER A 27 14.19 -13.98 18.51
C SER A 27 13.11 -12.97 18.15
N ALA A 28 11.91 -13.46 17.85
CA ALA A 28 10.74 -12.62 17.68
C ALA A 28 10.45 -11.75 18.92
N ALA A 29 10.64 -12.31 20.13
CA ALA A 29 10.46 -11.58 21.36
C ALA A 29 11.46 -10.43 21.52
N ASP A 30 12.74 -10.65 21.11
CA ASP A 30 13.75 -9.59 21.12
C ASP A 30 13.31 -8.43 20.21
N LEU A 31 12.81 -8.72 19.01
CA LEU A 31 12.33 -7.72 18.05
C LEU A 31 11.12 -6.95 18.59
N LEU A 32 10.13 -7.65 19.15
CA LEU A 32 8.92 -7.03 19.71
C LEU A 32 9.22 -6.13 20.93
N SER A 33 10.34 -6.30 21.59
CA SER A 33 10.80 -5.41 22.67
C SER A 33 11.30 -4.04 22.16
N VAL A 34 11.58 -3.91 20.86
CA VAL A 34 12.07 -2.66 20.24
C VAL A 34 10.90 -1.74 19.97
N GLN A 35 10.95 -0.53 20.50
CA GLN A 35 9.90 0.48 20.28
C GLN A 35 9.67 0.75 18.78
N GLY A 36 8.42 0.58 18.35
CA GLY A 36 8.00 0.73 16.95
C GLY A 36 8.15 -0.54 16.11
N CYS A 37 8.64 -1.64 16.70
CA CYS A 37 8.67 -2.95 16.06
C CYS A 37 7.43 -3.74 16.51
N GLY A 38 6.49 -3.95 15.62
CA GLY A 38 5.27 -4.73 15.86
C GLY A 38 5.29 -6.09 15.17
N GLU A 39 4.25 -6.91 15.44
CA GLU A 39 4.07 -8.26 14.87
C GLU A 39 4.16 -8.25 13.34
N THR A 40 3.63 -7.24 12.68
CA THR A 40 3.68 -7.09 11.22
C THR A 40 5.12 -7.01 10.70
N PHE A 41 6.01 -6.29 11.40
CA PHE A 41 7.42 -6.24 11.03
C PHE A 41 8.09 -7.60 11.22
N VAL A 42 7.84 -8.26 12.36
CA VAL A 42 8.39 -9.58 12.67
C VAL A 42 7.95 -10.62 11.64
N THR A 43 6.67 -10.63 11.28
CA THR A 43 6.12 -11.53 10.25
C THR A 43 6.80 -11.30 8.89
N LYS A 44 6.97 -10.04 8.47
CA LYS A 44 7.66 -9.72 7.20
C LYS A 44 9.13 -10.13 7.22
N LEU A 45 9.81 -9.93 8.33
CA LEU A 45 11.20 -10.37 8.49
C LEU A 45 11.31 -11.89 8.42
N ARG A 46 10.39 -12.63 9.06
CA ARG A 46 10.30 -14.09 8.97
C ARG A 46 10.13 -14.58 7.53
N LEU A 47 9.18 -13.97 6.80
CA LEU A 47 8.95 -14.29 5.38
C LEU A 47 10.21 -14.08 4.55
N TRP A 48 10.88 -12.96 4.74
CA TRP A 48 12.09 -12.64 4.02
C TRP A 48 13.23 -13.62 4.33
N LEU A 49 13.43 -13.96 5.60
CA LEU A 49 14.43 -14.96 6.02
C LEU A 49 14.12 -16.34 5.48
N ALA A 50 12.86 -16.76 5.49
CA ALA A 50 12.42 -18.04 4.98
C ALA A 50 12.75 -18.25 3.49
N HIS A 51 12.62 -17.21 2.66
CA HIS A 51 13.03 -17.26 1.24
C HIS A 51 14.53 -17.56 1.05
N SER A 52 15.35 -17.29 2.05
CA SER A 52 16.79 -17.59 2.06
C SER A 52 17.13 -18.82 2.89
N GLY A 53 16.13 -19.62 3.28
CA GLY A 53 16.32 -20.80 4.14
C GLY A 53 16.74 -20.48 5.57
N LEU A 54 16.51 -19.25 6.02
CA LEU A 54 16.88 -18.75 7.33
C LEU A 54 15.64 -18.56 8.22
N ASN A 55 15.85 -18.48 9.53
CA ASN A 55 14.79 -18.24 10.53
C ASN A 55 15.34 -17.47 11.73
N LEU A 56 14.44 -16.81 12.46
CA LEU A 56 14.77 -16.20 13.74
C LEU A 56 15.04 -17.29 14.80
N ARG A 57 15.78 -16.93 15.85
CA ARG A 57 16.05 -17.81 16.98
C ARG A 57 14.75 -18.28 17.65
N GLY A 58 14.59 -19.58 17.78
CA GLY A 58 13.42 -20.18 18.43
C GLY A 58 12.19 -20.35 17.54
N ASP A 59 12.22 -19.84 16.30
CA ASP A 59 11.18 -20.14 15.33
C ASP A 59 11.29 -21.60 14.89
N ASN A 60 10.15 -22.26 14.73
CA ASN A 60 10.09 -23.60 14.14
C ASN A 60 9.92 -23.48 12.61
N PRO A 61 10.98 -23.75 11.82
CA PRO A 61 10.87 -23.65 10.37
C PRO A 61 9.76 -24.52 9.78
N ALA A 62 9.56 -25.74 10.34
CA ALA A 62 8.55 -26.66 9.87
C ALA A 62 7.12 -26.15 10.09
N ALA A 63 6.84 -25.52 11.25
CA ALA A 63 5.53 -24.93 11.52
C ALA A 63 5.25 -23.73 10.61
N TYR A 64 6.29 -22.99 10.26
CA TYR A 64 6.18 -21.84 9.37
C TYR A 64 5.99 -22.25 7.90
N TRP A 65 6.78 -23.20 7.42
CA TRP A 65 6.61 -23.78 6.07
C TRP A 65 5.25 -24.46 5.93
N LEU A 66 4.76 -25.16 6.96
CA LEU A 66 3.42 -25.73 6.99
C LEU A 66 2.32 -24.66 6.92
N ALA A 67 2.54 -23.47 7.50
CA ALA A 67 1.59 -22.35 7.37
C ALA A 67 1.63 -21.77 5.96
N VAL A 68 2.82 -21.58 5.38
CA VAL A 68 2.99 -21.10 3.99
C VAL A 68 2.47 -22.14 2.99
N GLU A 69 2.75 -23.42 3.18
CA GLU A 69 2.21 -24.51 2.37
C GLU A 69 0.70 -24.68 2.55
N ARG A 70 0.17 -24.40 3.75
CA ARG A 70 -1.26 -24.44 4.02
C ARG A 70 -2.00 -23.26 3.37
N GLU A 71 -1.40 -22.07 3.36
CA GLU A 71 -1.90 -20.93 2.58
C GLU A 71 -1.77 -21.19 1.07
N ALA A 72 -0.69 -21.82 0.62
CA ALA A 72 -0.52 -22.22 -0.79
C ALA A 72 -1.40 -23.40 -1.20
N SER A 73 -1.67 -24.36 -0.29
CA SER A 73 -2.49 -25.54 -0.58
C SER A 73 -4.00 -25.36 -0.40
N THR A 74 -4.44 -24.27 0.23
CA THR A 74 -5.83 -23.80 0.18
C THR A 74 -6.17 -23.05 -1.10
N GLN A 75 -5.17 -22.82 -1.98
CA GLN A 75 -5.48 -22.38 -3.33
C GLN A 75 -6.16 -23.54 -4.08
N GLU A 76 -7.46 -23.41 -4.30
CA GLU A 76 -8.13 -24.19 -5.35
C GLU A 76 -7.36 -23.95 -6.66
N ILE A 77 -7.08 -25.05 -7.38
CA ILE A 77 -6.35 -25.04 -8.64
C ILE A 77 -7.05 -24.05 -9.57
N GLY A 78 -6.48 -22.85 -9.77
CA GLY A 78 -7.03 -21.80 -10.64
C GLY A 78 -7.26 -20.43 -10.00
N GLU A 79 -7.22 -20.29 -8.67
CA GLU A 79 -7.42 -18.97 -8.04
C GLU A 79 -6.07 -18.24 -7.81
N ILE A 80 -5.91 -17.10 -8.47
CA ILE A 80 -4.76 -16.21 -8.24
C ILE A 80 -5.11 -15.26 -7.11
N VAL A 81 -4.36 -15.34 -6.02
CA VAL A 81 -4.53 -14.44 -4.87
C VAL A 81 -3.60 -13.25 -4.96
N CYS A 82 -4.14 -12.04 -4.74
CA CYS A 82 -3.34 -10.83 -4.63
C CYS A 82 -2.34 -10.93 -3.45
N PRO A 83 -1.06 -10.58 -3.64
CA PRO A 83 -0.01 -10.76 -2.62
C PRO A 83 -0.06 -9.73 -1.50
N PHE A 84 -1.03 -8.84 -1.49
CA PHE A 84 -1.25 -7.85 -0.43
C PHE A 84 -2.74 -7.78 -0.07
N THR A 85 -3.03 -7.28 1.11
CA THR A 85 -4.39 -7.01 1.58
C THR A 85 -4.72 -5.54 1.37
N VAL A 86 -5.88 -5.25 0.79
CA VAL A 86 -6.40 -3.89 0.69
C VAL A 86 -7.11 -3.53 1.99
N VAL A 87 -6.73 -2.40 2.56
CA VAL A 87 -7.44 -1.81 3.70
C VAL A 87 -8.49 -0.85 3.16
N ILE A 88 -9.70 -0.95 3.67
CA ILE A 88 -10.84 -0.10 3.37
C ILE A 88 -11.16 0.72 4.63
N ASP A 89 -11.33 2.04 4.50
CA ASP A 89 -11.72 2.87 5.65
C ASP A 89 -13.11 2.52 6.16
N THR A 90 -13.29 2.57 7.47
CA THR A 90 -14.60 2.29 8.12
C THR A 90 -15.70 3.29 7.74
N ASN A 91 -15.34 4.48 7.27
CA ASN A 91 -16.28 5.52 6.85
C ASN A 91 -16.70 5.38 5.38
N GLU A 92 -16.02 4.51 4.59
CA GLU A 92 -16.42 4.27 3.21
C GLU A 92 -17.73 3.46 3.16
N GLN A 93 -18.81 4.11 2.72
CA GLN A 93 -20.14 3.52 2.73
C GLN A 93 -20.46 2.63 1.52
N TYR A 94 -19.74 2.85 0.42
CA TYR A 94 -19.92 2.12 -0.84
C TYR A 94 -18.58 1.58 -1.34
N PRO A 95 -17.92 0.67 -0.60
CA PRO A 95 -16.58 0.23 -0.94
C PRO A 95 -16.53 -0.54 -2.25
N PHE A 96 -15.38 -0.46 -2.93
CA PHE A 96 -15.06 -1.37 -4.02
C PHE A 96 -14.97 -2.80 -3.49
N ALA A 97 -15.61 -3.73 -4.20
CA ALA A 97 -15.61 -5.14 -3.83
C ALA A 97 -14.38 -5.90 -4.38
N PHE A 98 -13.66 -5.33 -5.34
CA PHE A 98 -12.51 -5.91 -6.03
C PHE A 98 -12.76 -7.29 -6.65
N THR A 99 -14.02 -7.55 -7.04
CA THR A 99 -14.45 -8.85 -7.61
C THR A 99 -14.22 -8.95 -9.11
N SER A 100 -14.04 -7.81 -9.79
CA SER A 100 -13.84 -7.74 -11.24
C SER A 100 -12.36 -7.79 -11.66
N ILE A 101 -11.45 -7.95 -10.72
CA ILE A 101 -10.01 -7.87 -10.97
C ILE A 101 -9.52 -9.10 -11.74
N ARG A 102 -8.74 -8.85 -12.80
CA ARG A 102 -8.11 -9.88 -13.60
C ARG A 102 -6.63 -9.59 -13.83
N ASN A 103 -5.82 -10.66 -13.92
CA ASN A 103 -4.41 -10.54 -14.29
C ASN A 103 -4.24 -10.25 -15.81
N ARG A 104 -3.00 -10.19 -16.26
CA ARG A 104 -2.69 -10.00 -17.70
C ARG A 104 -3.16 -11.16 -18.60
N GLY A 105 -3.26 -12.36 -18.03
CA GLY A 105 -3.76 -13.56 -18.71
C GLY A 105 -5.28 -13.63 -18.81
N GLY A 106 -6.00 -12.74 -18.11
CA GLY A 106 -7.45 -12.75 -18.04
C GLY A 106 -8.04 -13.55 -16.89
N ASP A 107 -7.19 -14.17 -16.06
CA ASP A 107 -7.62 -14.97 -14.91
C ASP A 107 -8.12 -14.06 -13.79
N ALA A 108 -9.14 -14.51 -13.06
CA ALA A 108 -9.65 -13.80 -11.90
C ALA A 108 -8.61 -13.74 -10.78
N VAL A 109 -8.52 -12.58 -10.14
CA VAL A 109 -7.64 -12.35 -8.99
C VAL A 109 -8.49 -12.11 -7.75
N ARG A 110 -8.36 -12.96 -6.75
CA ARG A 110 -8.94 -12.71 -5.43
C ARG A 110 -8.12 -11.67 -4.68
N VAL A 111 -8.75 -10.59 -4.28
CA VAL A 111 -8.12 -9.50 -3.53
C VAL A 111 -8.56 -9.59 -2.07
N PRO A 112 -7.66 -9.92 -1.13
CA PRO A 112 -7.97 -9.88 0.29
C PRO A 112 -8.28 -8.44 0.73
N THR A 113 -9.34 -8.26 1.51
CA THR A 113 -9.72 -6.95 2.05
C THR A 113 -9.90 -7.01 3.56
N VAL A 114 -9.64 -5.89 4.22
CA VAL A 114 -9.91 -5.67 5.65
C VAL A 114 -10.43 -4.27 5.87
N THR A 115 -11.43 -4.09 6.74
CA THR A 115 -11.98 -2.78 7.07
C THR A 115 -11.42 -2.31 8.40
N ARG A 116 -10.85 -1.09 8.43
CA ARG A 116 -10.36 -0.43 9.64
C ARG A 116 -10.23 1.09 9.45
N PRO A 117 -10.21 1.88 10.54
CA PRO A 117 -10.09 3.34 10.44
C PRO A 117 -8.76 3.79 9.80
N LEU A 118 -8.82 4.71 8.83
CA LEU A 118 -7.65 5.31 8.18
C LEU A 118 -7.45 6.79 8.52
N TYR A 119 -8.35 7.42 9.27
CA TYR A 119 -8.30 8.84 9.61
C TYR A 119 -7.06 9.26 10.41
N THR A 120 -6.37 8.31 11.07
CA THR A 120 -5.15 8.60 11.84
C THR A 120 -3.89 8.67 10.97
N VAL A 121 -3.96 8.26 9.70
CA VAL A 121 -2.80 8.12 8.81
C VAL A 121 -2.97 8.80 7.45
N GLY A 122 -3.92 9.73 7.33
CA GLY A 122 -4.13 10.48 6.09
C GLY A 122 -5.61 10.67 5.75
N GLY A 123 -6.46 9.65 5.99
CA GLY A 123 -7.90 9.74 5.88
C GLY A 123 -8.48 9.42 4.50
N GLY A 124 -7.71 8.75 3.62
CA GLY A 124 -8.25 8.21 2.36
C GLY A 124 -9.08 6.94 2.58
N ASP A 125 -9.81 6.51 1.55
CA ASP A 125 -10.73 5.38 1.61
C ASP A 125 -10.05 4.02 1.48
N TYR A 126 -8.90 3.95 0.75
CA TYR A 126 -8.21 2.69 0.47
C TYR A 126 -6.70 2.83 0.61
N THR A 127 -6.08 1.75 1.09
CA THR A 127 -4.62 1.61 1.14
C THR A 127 -4.20 0.13 1.10
N ILE A 128 -2.91 -0.14 1.21
CA ILE A 128 -2.32 -1.48 1.37
C ILE A 128 -1.99 -1.70 2.84
N ASP A 129 -2.35 -2.86 3.38
CA ASP A 129 -2.02 -3.26 4.74
C ASP A 129 -0.51 -3.12 5.03
N GLY A 130 -0.19 -2.32 6.04
CA GLY A 130 1.16 -1.97 6.42
C GLY A 130 1.87 -0.96 5.49
N MET A 131 1.13 -0.25 4.62
CA MET A 131 1.61 0.86 3.79
C MET A 131 0.72 2.10 3.90
N GLU A 132 0.01 2.26 5.02
CA GLU A 132 -1.00 3.30 5.24
C GLU A 132 -0.42 4.71 5.18
N ASP A 133 0.86 4.85 5.51
CA ASP A 133 1.64 6.09 5.46
C ASP A 133 2.38 6.28 4.10
N LEU A 134 2.20 5.39 3.15
CA LEU A 134 2.91 5.41 1.86
C LEU A 134 1.98 5.63 0.68
N ILE A 135 0.83 4.97 0.66
CA ILE A 135 -0.15 5.10 -0.42
C ILE A 135 -1.55 5.18 0.16
N GLN A 136 -2.34 6.14 -0.30
CA GLN A 136 -3.77 6.23 -0.02
C GLN A 136 -4.54 6.67 -1.25
N LEU A 137 -5.73 6.11 -1.41
CA LEU A 137 -6.65 6.43 -2.48
C LEU A 137 -7.96 6.95 -1.88
N GLU A 138 -8.45 8.04 -2.44
CA GLU A 138 -9.74 8.63 -2.12
C GLU A 138 -10.72 8.34 -3.26
N ARG A 139 -11.93 7.88 -2.95
CA ARG A 139 -12.99 7.62 -3.92
C ARG A 139 -14.00 8.76 -3.95
N LYS A 140 -14.36 9.17 -5.13
CA LYS A 140 -15.46 10.13 -5.35
C LYS A 140 -16.38 9.65 -6.46
N GLY A 141 -17.68 9.73 -6.21
CA GLY A 141 -18.73 9.47 -7.18
C GLY A 141 -19.49 10.74 -7.54
N ASP A 142 -20.82 10.66 -7.50
CA ASP A 142 -21.75 11.78 -7.71
C ASP A 142 -21.57 12.89 -6.67
N ASP A 143 -20.93 12.62 -5.55
CA ASP A 143 -20.67 13.57 -4.46
C ASP A 143 -19.47 14.51 -4.74
N LEU A 144 -18.70 14.31 -5.80
CA LEU A 144 -17.56 15.18 -6.13
C LEU A 144 -17.96 16.66 -6.23
N PRO A 145 -19.04 17.06 -6.95
CA PRO A 145 -19.44 18.47 -7.01
C PRO A 145 -19.75 19.06 -5.62
N SER A 146 -20.42 18.31 -4.76
CA SER A 146 -20.73 18.76 -3.39
C SER A 146 -19.46 18.87 -2.51
N SER A 147 -18.51 17.95 -2.70
CA SER A 147 -17.21 18.00 -2.03
C SER A 147 -16.39 19.23 -2.46
N LEU A 148 -16.48 19.64 -3.73
CA LEU A 148 -15.79 20.82 -4.26
C LEU A 148 -16.52 22.15 -3.98
N ALA A 149 -17.80 22.11 -3.60
CA ALA A 149 -18.64 23.28 -3.31
C ALA A 149 -18.91 23.42 -1.81
N GLN A 150 -19.92 22.72 -1.29
CA GLN A 150 -20.39 22.88 0.08
C GLN A 150 -19.39 22.38 1.13
N ARG A 151 -18.62 21.33 0.82
CA ARG A 151 -17.62 20.73 1.71
C ARG A 151 -16.18 21.07 1.32
N ARG A 152 -16.00 22.15 0.54
CA ARG A 152 -14.73 22.52 -0.07
C ARG A 152 -13.57 22.53 0.92
N ASP A 153 -13.71 23.26 2.02
CA ASP A 153 -12.61 23.45 2.97
C ASP A 153 -12.21 22.12 3.64
N ALA A 154 -13.19 21.28 3.94
CA ALA A 154 -12.95 19.97 4.53
C ALA A 154 -12.24 19.04 3.53
N PHE A 155 -12.71 19.01 2.28
CA PHE A 155 -12.11 18.18 1.24
C PHE A 155 -10.72 18.67 0.82
N GLU A 156 -10.51 20.00 0.75
CA GLU A 156 -9.18 20.56 0.49
C GLU A 156 -8.19 20.23 1.62
N ALA A 157 -8.64 20.26 2.88
CA ALA A 157 -7.83 19.84 4.01
C ALA A 157 -7.46 18.34 3.95
N GLU A 158 -8.37 17.50 3.46
CA GLU A 158 -8.12 16.07 3.21
C GLU A 158 -7.07 15.87 2.10
N ILE A 159 -7.25 16.51 0.94
CA ILE A 159 -6.28 16.49 -0.16
C ILE A 159 -4.90 16.94 0.30
N ARG A 160 -4.83 18.00 1.13
CA ARG A 160 -3.57 18.47 1.70
C ARG A 160 -2.92 17.41 2.57
N ARG A 161 -3.68 16.77 3.49
CA ARG A 161 -3.16 15.69 4.34
C ARG A 161 -2.63 14.53 3.51
N LEU A 162 -3.37 14.09 2.50
CA LEU A 162 -2.93 13.04 1.58
C LEU A 162 -1.60 13.40 0.89
N SER A 163 -1.48 14.65 0.42
CA SER A 163 -0.26 15.15 -0.23
C SER A 163 0.95 15.21 0.71
N GLU A 164 0.73 15.50 1.99
CA GLU A 164 1.79 15.66 2.99
C GLU A 164 2.20 14.35 3.66
N SER A 165 1.26 13.39 3.79
CA SER A 165 1.47 12.17 4.57
C SER A 165 1.85 10.95 3.73
N CYS A 166 1.58 10.94 2.42
CA CYS A 166 1.80 9.80 1.55
C CYS A 166 2.91 10.04 0.52
N GLU A 167 3.61 8.99 0.12
CA GLU A 167 4.50 9.03 -1.04
C GLU A 167 3.71 9.08 -2.35
N PHE A 168 2.52 8.47 -2.35
CA PHE A 168 1.59 8.48 -3.46
C PHE A 168 0.17 8.58 -2.94
N ALA A 169 -0.60 9.51 -3.46
CA ALA A 169 -2.02 9.59 -3.22
C ALA A 169 -2.80 9.81 -4.52
N ALA A 170 -4.04 9.33 -4.58
CA ALA A 170 -4.89 9.59 -5.73
C ALA A 170 -6.35 9.75 -5.34
N VAL A 171 -7.04 10.63 -6.05
CA VAL A 171 -8.50 10.73 -6.06
C VAL A 171 -9.02 9.97 -7.28
N ILE A 172 -9.85 8.98 -7.03
CA ILE A 172 -10.44 8.13 -8.07
C ILE A 172 -11.91 8.50 -8.20
N VAL A 173 -12.25 9.08 -9.33
CA VAL A 173 -13.59 9.56 -9.63
C VAL A 173 -14.31 8.53 -10.52
N GLU A 174 -15.49 8.07 -10.10
CA GLU A 174 -16.27 7.01 -10.77
C GLU A 174 -16.92 7.45 -12.08
N HIS A 175 -16.71 8.70 -12.50
CA HIS A 175 -17.29 9.29 -13.71
C HIS A 175 -16.22 9.93 -14.59
N PRO A 176 -16.40 9.94 -15.93
CA PRO A 176 -15.51 10.65 -16.84
C PRO A 176 -15.67 12.17 -16.70
N TRP A 177 -14.67 12.91 -17.13
CA TRP A 177 -14.74 14.39 -17.16
C TRP A 177 -15.98 14.92 -17.85
N SER A 178 -16.39 14.28 -18.94
CA SER A 178 -17.57 14.66 -19.74
C SER A 178 -18.86 14.62 -18.92
N TYR A 179 -18.94 13.77 -17.88
CA TYR A 179 -20.09 13.71 -16.99
C TYR A 179 -20.28 15.03 -16.25
N PHE A 180 -19.21 15.56 -15.67
CA PHE A 180 -19.25 16.79 -14.87
C PHE A 180 -19.34 18.06 -15.72
N LEU A 181 -19.04 18.00 -17.01
CA LEU A 181 -19.17 19.15 -17.91
C LEU A 181 -20.62 19.42 -18.36
N ARG A 182 -21.54 18.50 -18.09
CA ARG A 182 -22.96 18.68 -18.35
C ARG A 182 -23.58 19.49 -17.21
N ASP A 183 -24.22 20.63 -17.50
CA ASP A 183 -24.83 21.52 -16.50
C ASP A 183 -26.10 20.93 -15.83
N GLU A 184 -26.45 19.68 -16.10
CA GLU A 184 -27.70 19.03 -15.69
C GLU A 184 -27.69 18.52 -14.25
N HIS A 185 -26.57 18.59 -13.53
CA HIS A 185 -26.39 17.87 -12.26
C HIS A 185 -26.90 18.61 -11.01
N GLY A 186 -27.42 19.83 -11.10
CA GLY A 186 -28.11 20.54 -9.99
C GLY A 186 -27.28 20.80 -8.73
N TYR A 187 -25.98 20.55 -8.74
CA TYR A 187 -25.10 20.60 -7.56
C TYR A 187 -24.61 22.01 -7.18
N GLY A 188 -25.15 23.06 -7.74
CA GLY A 188 -24.75 24.43 -7.42
C GLY A 188 -23.35 24.84 -7.88
N MET A 189 -22.65 23.95 -8.64
CA MET A 189 -21.32 24.20 -9.20
C MET A 189 -21.30 23.81 -10.67
N SER A 190 -20.91 24.75 -11.55
CA SER A 190 -20.82 24.45 -12.98
C SER A 190 -19.63 23.53 -13.28
N GLY A 191 -19.73 22.70 -14.33
CA GLY A 191 -18.65 21.84 -14.77
C GLY A 191 -17.33 22.60 -15.05
N LYS A 192 -17.43 23.84 -15.55
CA LYS A 192 -16.27 24.74 -15.70
C LYS A 192 -15.61 25.08 -14.36
N ALA A 193 -16.39 25.26 -13.30
CA ALA A 193 -15.86 25.55 -11.97
C ALA A 193 -15.20 24.29 -11.35
N ILE A 194 -15.82 23.12 -11.52
CA ILE A 194 -15.23 21.83 -11.13
C ILE A 194 -13.86 21.64 -11.79
N HIS A 195 -13.80 21.80 -13.12
CA HIS A 195 -12.56 21.68 -13.88
C HIS A 195 -11.45 22.63 -13.36
N ARG A 196 -11.79 23.90 -13.14
CA ARG A 196 -10.83 24.89 -12.62
C ARG A 196 -10.31 24.52 -11.25
N THR A 197 -11.20 24.06 -10.35
CA THR A 197 -10.82 23.66 -9.01
C THR A 197 -9.87 22.46 -9.02
N VAL A 198 -10.23 21.40 -9.73
CA VAL A 198 -9.38 20.20 -9.81
C VAL A 198 -8.04 20.53 -10.45
N THR A 199 -8.02 21.31 -11.55
CA THR A 199 -6.76 21.73 -12.18
C THR A 199 -5.89 22.55 -11.23
N ALA A 200 -6.47 23.46 -10.46
CA ALA A 200 -5.74 24.25 -9.46
C ALA A 200 -5.18 23.37 -8.34
N TRP A 201 -5.94 22.39 -7.88
CA TRP A 201 -5.50 21.47 -6.82
C TRP A 201 -4.43 20.48 -7.30
N GLN A 202 -4.47 20.02 -8.55
CA GLN A 202 -3.37 19.23 -9.13
C GLN A 202 -2.04 19.97 -9.13
N VAL A 203 -2.07 21.31 -9.29
CA VAL A 203 -0.86 22.14 -9.22
C VAL A 203 -0.46 22.42 -7.77
N ALA A 204 -1.43 22.70 -6.91
CA ALA A 204 -1.18 23.01 -5.51
C ALA A 204 -0.75 21.80 -4.68
N TYR A 205 -1.23 20.59 -5.04
CA TYR A 205 -0.98 19.34 -4.34
C TYR A 205 -0.43 18.28 -5.33
N PRO A 206 0.81 18.41 -5.80
CA PRO A 206 1.36 17.57 -6.88
C PRO A 206 1.53 16.10 -6.48
N GLY A 207 1.53 15.79 -5.17
CA GLY A 207 1.52 14.42 -4.65
C GLY A 207 0.18 13.70 -4.76
N VAL A 208 -0.90 14.40 -5.16
CA VAL A 208 -2.25 13.81 -5.30
C VAL A 208 -2.65 13.76 -6.77
N HIS A 209 -2.80 12.57 -7.29
CA HIS A 209 -3.16 12.30 -8.69
C HIS A 209 -4.67 12.15 -8.85
N TRP A 210 -5.23 12.66 -9.96
CA TRP A 210 -6.67 12.59 -10.24
C TRP A 210 -6.96 11.67 -11.40
N TRP A 211 -7.83 10.68 -11.16
CA TRP A 211 -8.25 9.70 -12.15
C TRP A 211 -9.75 9.77 -12.37
N PHE A 212 -10.18 10.18 -13.56
CA PHE A 212 -11.58 10.20 -13.97
C PHE A 212 -11.86 8.94 -14.77
N CYS A 213 -12.74 8.09 -14.26
CA CYS A 213 -13.01 6.77 -14.79
C CYS A 213 -14.36 6.74 -15.53
N GLU A 214 -14.51 5.87 -16.51
CA GLU A 214 -15.74 5.77 -17.31
C GLU A 214 -16.91 5.15 -16.52
N SER A 215 -16.62 4.43 -15.43
CA SER A 215 -17.61 3.74 -14.62
C SER A 215 -17.01 3.31 -13.29
N ARG A 216 -17.86 2.90 -12.34
CA ARG A 216 -17.44 2.33 -11.07
C ARG A 216 -16.53 1.10 -11.24
N VAL A 217 -16.83 0.19 -12.19
CA VAL A 217 -16.00 -0.99 -12.48
C VAL A 217 -14.62 -0.57 -12.99
N HIS A 218 -14.57 0.47 -13.84
CA HIS A 218 -13.28 1.04 -14.28
C HIS A 218 -12.53 1.68 -13.12
N ALA A 219 -13.21 2.42 -12.23
CA ALA A 219 -12.62 3.03 -11.05
C ALA A 219 -12.05 1.99 -10.08
N GLU A 220 -12.76 0.89 -9.82
CA GLU A 220 -12.27 -0.26 -9.03
C GLU A 220 -10.99 -0.85 -9.64
N ASN A 221 -10.97 -1.06 -10.96
CA ASN A 221 -9.78 -1.57 -11.65
C ASN A 221 -8.60 -0.58 -11.58
N VAL A 222 -8.84 0.72 -11.73
CA VAL A 222 -7.81 1.76 -11.58
C VAL A 222 -7.27 1.76 -10.15
N ALA A 223 -8.15 1.73 -9.14
CA ALA A 223 -7.77 1.66 -7.73
C ALA A 223 -6.85 0.46 -7.47
N PHE A 224 -7.28 -0.73 -7.89
CA PHE A 224 -6.47 -1.94 -7.75
C PHE A 224 -5.11 -1.82 -8.46
N ARG A 225 -5.09 -1.31 -9.70
CA ARG A 225 -3.85 -1.16 -10.48
C ARG A 225 -2.87 -0.19 -9.84
N LEU A 226 -3.33 0.90 -9.26
CA LEU A 226 -2.48 1.83 -8.53
C LEU A 226 -1.86 1.16 -7.30
N LEU A 227 -2.66 0.43 -6.52
CA LEU A 227 -2.17 -0.32 -5.36
C LEU A 227 -1.15 -1.41 -5.78
N ASP A 228 -1.46 -2.22 -6.81
CA ASP A 228 -0.57 -3.28 -7.32
C ASP A 228 0.75 -2.72 -7.86
N CYS A 229 0.69 -1.65 -8.66
CA CYS A 229 1.88 -1.00 -9.19
C CYS A 229 2.76 -0.41 -8.08
N PHE A 230 2.16 0.23 -7.09
CA PHE A 230 2.87 0.80 -5.96
C PHE A 230 3.51 -0.31 -5.11
N TRP A 231 2.76 -1.38 -4.79
CA TRP A 231 3.29 -2.53 -4.04
C TRP A 231 4.49 -3.15 -4.75
N ARG A 232 4.38 -3.40 -6.07
CA ARG A 232 5.48 -3.95 -6.87
C ARG A 232 6.69 -3.03 -6.93
N SER A 233 6.48 -1.71 -6.96
CA SER A 233 7.58 -0.74 -6.89
C SER A 233 8.33 -0.86 -5.57
N LYS A 234 7.59 -0.93 -4.45
CA LYS A 234 8.18 -1.08 -3.12
C LYS A 234 8.90 -2.42 -2.93
N GLN A 235 8.40 -3.50 -3.53
CA GLN A 235 9.10 -4.79 -3.52
C GLN A 235 10.43 -4.72 -4.31
N ARG A 236 10.47 -4.01 -5.45
CA ARG A 236 11.72 -3.80 -6.21
C ARG A 236 12.72 -2.96 -5.43
N GLU A 237 12.31 -1.83 -4.87
CA GLU A 237 13.16 -0.98 -4.02
C GLU A 237 13.77 -1.78 -2.85
N LEU A 238 12.95 -2.62 -2.20
CA LEU A 238 13.43 -3.48 -1.12
C LEU A 238 14.46 -4.52 -1.62
N SER A 239 14.20 -5.13 -2.78
CA SER A 239 15.10 -6.12 -3.38
C SER A 239 16.45 -5.50 -3.79
N GLU A 240 16.43 -4.27 -4.30
CA GLU A 240 17.64 -3.52 -4.65
C GLU A 240 18.46 -3.14 -3.42
N LEU A 241 17.79 -2.70 -2.34
CA LEU A 241 18.44 -2.40 -1.06
C LEU A 241 19.10 -3.65 -0.45
N VAL A 242 18.43 -4.79 -0.53
CA VAL A 242 18.98 -6.06 -0.05
C VAL A 242 20.19 -6.47 -0.87
N ARG A 243 20.14 -6.34 -2.20
CA ARG A 243 21.26 -6.66 -3.09
C ARG A 243 22.46 -5.74 -2.84
N SER A 244 22.25 -4.43 -2.77
CA SER A 244 23.32 -3.47 -2.50
C SER A 244 23.93 -3.64 -1.10
N ALA A 245 23.17 -4.11 -0.12
CA ALA A 245 23.70 -4.43 1.20
C ALA A 245 24.53 -5.73 1.21
N ALA A 246 24.18 -6.69 0.36
CA ALA A 246 24.96 -7.93 0.19
C ALA A 246 26.27 -7.68 -0.57
N ASP A 247 26.26 -6.78 -1.59
CA ASP A 247 27.43 -6.40 -2.36
C ASP A 247 28.41 -5.50 -1.56
N ALA A 248 27.95 -4.85 -0.50
CA ALA A 248 28.75 -4.00 0.39
C ALA A 248 29.41 -4.76 1.54
N ASP A 249 29.53 -6.11 1.48
CA ASP A 249 30.23 -6.91 2.47
C ASP A 249 31.74 -6.61 2.39
N PRO A 250 32.32 -5.92 3.39
CA PRO A 250 33.75 -5.55 3.37
C PRO A 250 34.69 -6.76 3.53
N PHE A 251 34.16 -7.97 3.71
CA PHE A 251 34.94 -9.19 3.90
C PHE A 251 35.02 -10.08 2.65
N SER A 252 34.38 -9.72 1.53
CA SER A 252 34.48 -10.48 0.28
C SER A 252 35.87 -10.39 -0.39
N SER A 253 36.81 -9.58 0.13
CA SER A 253 38.16 -9.37 -0.40
C SER A 253 39.30 -9.72 0.57
N VAL A 254 39.02 -10.47 1.62
CA VAL A 254 40.08 -10.97 2.51
C VAL A 254 40.48 -12.37 2.03
N ASP A 255 41.45 -12.42 1.13
CA ASP A 255 42.21 -13.63 0.86
C ASP A 255 42.98 -13.98 2.14
N PHE A 256 42.63 -15.12 2.72
CA PHE A 256 43.41 -15.75 3.78
C PHE A 256 44.55 -16.53 3.10
N ASP A 257 45.74 -15.92 2.96
CA ASP A 257 46.97 -16.65 2.75
C ASP A 257 47.42 -17.38 4.02
#